data_8fe9cce7a3d25b200b8c8faae81786a9
#
_entry.id   8fe9cce7a3d25b200b8c8faae81786a9
#
_cell.length_a   1.000
_cell.length_b   1.000
_cell.length_c   1.000
_cell.angle_alpha   90.00
_cell.angle_beta   90.00
_cell.angle_gamma   90.00
#
_symmetry.space_group_name_H-M   'P 1'
#
loop_
_entity.id
_entity.type
_entity.pdbx_description
1 polymer ?
#
loop_
_entity_poly.entity_id
_entity_poly.type
_entity_poly.pdbx_seq_one_letter_code
_entity_poly.pdbx_strand_id
1 'polypeptide(L)'
;IIGLDMAVPQYYDSMDINIPLMKLASWAAYMGVIRLIPGISESDAVKYGTLSDEEKEVYKVVFYSRTATVTMINETKSVKENAEKVNKMGVPQLPILLFISDGSGGTGFDKETWRKIPIEYISQVDDGKYIELDCPHYVHDYEYETISERIREFLSSQ
;
A
#
# COMPACT_ATOMS: atom_id res chain seq x y z
N ILE A 1 13.09 11.54 -2.68
CA ILE A 1 11.99 10.69 -2.15
C ILE A 1 11.94 9.43 -2.98
N ILE A 2 11.74 8.27 -2.32
CA ILE A 2 11.53 6.99 -3.00
C ILE A 2 10.17 6.46 -2.54
N GLY A 3 9.28 6.19 -3.50
CA GLY A 3 7.94 5.65 -3.25
C GLY A 3 7.84 4.22 -3.77
N LEU A 4 7.51 3.26 -2.90
CA LEU A 4 7.24 1.87 -3.24
C LEU A 4 5.73 1.68 -3.32
N ASP A 5 5.18 1.83 -4.52
CA ASP A 5 3.75 1.75 -4.82
C ASP A 5 2.88 2.60 -3.87
N MET A 6 3.37 3.81 -3.60
CA MET A 6 2.76 4.69 -2.61
C MET A 6 1.42 5.25 -3.09
N ALA A 7 0.47 5.32 -2.19
CA ALA A 7 -0.79 6.01 -2.44
C ALA A 7 -0.56 7.54 -2.46
N VAL A 8 -0.94 8.17 -3.56
CA VAL A 8 -0.99 9.63 -3.69
C VAL A 8 -2.38 10.16 -3.30
N PRO A 9 -2.53 11.46 -2.93
CA PRO A 9 -3.79 12.00 -2.42
C PRO A 9 -5.01 11.73 -3.30
N GLN A 10 -4.84 11.75 -4.62
CA GLN A 10 -5.92 11.58 -5.59
C GLN A 10 -6.62 10.21 -5.55
N TYR A 11 -5.98 9.17 -5.05
CA TYR A 11 -6.64 7.87 -4.85
C TYR A 11 -7.82 7.95 -3.87
N TYR A 12 -7.71 8.82 -2.87
CA TYR A 12 -8.71 8.93 -1.81
C TYR A 12 -9.97 9.68 -2.24
N ASP A 13 -9.95 10.39 -3.38
CA ASP A 13 -11.12 11.10 -3.90
C ASP A 13 -12.25 10.13 -4.29
N SER A 14 -11.88 8.99 -4.89
CA SER A 14 -12.80 7.94 -5.33
C SER A 14 -12.97 6.78 -4.36
N MET A 15 -12.21 6.75 -3.24
CA MET A 15 -12.29 5.66 -2.27
C MET A 15 -13.62 5.66 -1.52
N ASP A 16 -14.34 4.54 -1.56
CA ASP A 16 -15.54 4.34 -0.73
C ASP A 16 -15.15 3.72 0.62
N ILE A 17 -15.49 4.43 1.70
CA ILE A 17 -15.16 4.04 3.07
C ILE A 17 -16.42 3.66 3.84
N ASN A 18 -16.64 2.37 4.01
CA ASN A 18 -17.77 1.84 4.76
C ASN A 18 -17.43 1.61 6.25
N ILE A 19 -17.48 2.66 7.05
CA ILE A 19 -17.18 2.60 8.50
C ILE A 19 -18.07 1.61 9.27
N PRO A 20 -19.39 1.51 9.03
CA PRO A 20 -20.21 0.49 9.67
C PRO A 20 -19.71 -0.94 9.42
N LEU A 21 -19.35 -1.27 8.18
CA LEU A 21 -18.80 -2.58 7.83
C LEU A 21 -17.45 -2.84 8.52
N MET A 22 -16.58 -1.82 8.54
CA MET A 22 -15.29 -1.94 9.24
C MET A 22 -15.46 -2.18 10.75
N LYS A 23 -16.43 -1.54 11.40
CA LYS A 23 -16.75 -1.81 12.82
C LYS A 23 -17.27 -3.22 13.03
N LEU A 24 -18.10 -3.74 12.12
CA LEU A 24 -18.56 -5.12 12.17
C LEU A 24 -17.40 -6.11 12.01
N ALA A 25 -16.49 -5.85 11.06
CA ALA A 25 -15.28 -6.65 10.88
C ALA A 25 -14.37 -6.61 12.11
N SER A 26 -14.22 -5.43 12.72
CA SER A 26 -13.45 -5.24 13.97
C SER A 26 -14.04 -6.07 15.13
N TRP A 27 -15.37 -6.06 15.26
CA TRP A 27 -16.06 -6.87 16.27
C TRP A 27 -15.86 -8.37 16.01
N ALA A 28 -16.00 -8.82 14.77
CA ALA A 28 -15.77 -10.20 14.37
C ALA A 28 -14.31 -10.64 14.63
N ALA A 29 -13.35 -9.74 14.39
CA ALA A 29 -11.94 -9.96 14.71
C ALA A 29 -11.72 -10.12 16.21
N TYR A 30 -12.28 -9.21 17.01
CA TYR A 30 -12.21 -9.26 18.47
C TYR A 30 -12.80 -10.57 19.04
N MET A 31 -13.93 -11.01 18.51
CA MET A 31 -14.57 -12.27 18.90
C MET A 31 -13.85 -13.53 18.38
N GLY A 32 -12.81 -13.36 17.57
CA GLY A 32 -12.04 -14.46 16.98
C GLY A 32 -12.71 -15.14 15.78
N VAL A 33 -13.85 -14.64 15.32
CA VAL A 33 -14.61 -15.22 14.18
C VAL A 33 -13.77 -15.24 12.91
N ILE A 34 -12.92 -14.24 12.69
CA ILE A 34 -12.04 -14.20 11.51
C ILE A 34 -11.05 -15.38 11.45
N ARG A 35 -10.75 -16.04 12.58
CA ARG A 35 -9.87 -17.22 12.62
C ARG A 35 -10.50 -18.45 11.99
N LEU A 36 -11.82 -18.44 11.80
CA LEU A 36 -12.58 -19.51 11.16
C LEU A 36 -12.56 -19.41 9.63
N ILE A 37 -12.04 -18.31 9.08
CA ILE A 37 -11.95 -18.10 7.64
C ILE A 37 -10.60 -18.64 7.14
N PRO A 38 -10.60 -19.72 6.35
CA PRO A 38 -9.35 -20.29 5.83
C PRO A 38 -8.56 -19.26 5.01
N GLY A 39 -7.25 -19.21 5.20
CA GLY A 39 -6.35 -18.38 4.39
C GLY A 39 -6.41 -16.87 4.65
N ILE A 40 -7.27 -16.39 5.55
CA ILE A 40 -7.42 -14.93 5.79
C ILE A 40 -6.13 -14.25 6.26
N SER A 41 -5.24 -14.97 6.92
CA SER A 41 -3.93 -14.49 7.38
C SER A 41 -2.80 -14.74 6.38
N GLU A 42 -3.11 -15.30 5.22
CA GLU A 42 -2.13 -15.60 4.17
C GLU A 42 -1.97 -14.42 3.22
N SER A 43 -1.23 -13.40 3.67
CA SER A 43 -0.82 -12.28 2.80
C SER A 43 0.20 -12.73 1.75
N ASP A 44 0.49 -11.86 0.82
CA ASP A 44 1.50 -12.10 -0.22
C ASP A 44 2.88 -12.36 0.37
N ALA A 45 3.26 -11.68 1.45
CA ALA A 45 4.51 -11.95 2.19
C ALA A 45 4.58 -13.39 2.73
N VAL A 46 3.45 -13.96 3.15
CA VAL A 46 3.37 -15.35 3.63
C VAL A 46 3.42 -16.34 2.48
N LYS A 47 2.76 -16.01 1.35
CA LYS A 47 2.64 -16.92 0.19
C LYS A 47 3.88 -16.93 -0.70
N TYR A 48 4.45 -15.77 -0.95
CA TYR A 48 5.47 -15.55 -1.99
C TYR A 48 6.77 -14.96 -1.44
N GLY A 49 6.76 -14.44 -0.21
CA GLY A 49 7.95 -13.92 0.45
C GLY A 49 8.89 -15.01 0.98
N THR A 50 9.98 -14.59 1.59
CA THR A 50 11.07 -15.46 2.09
C THR A 50 10.93 -15.83 3.57
N LEU A 51 9.74 -15.69 4.16
CA LEU A 51 9.51 -16.00 5.57
C LEU A 51 9.69 -17.50 5.86
N SER A 52 10.44 -17.82 6.90
CA SER A 52 10.51 -19.17 7.46
C SER A 52 9.17 -19.60 8.06
N ASP A 53 9.00 -20.87 8.34
CA ASP A 53 7.75 -21.39 8.93
C ASP A 53 7.50 -20.78 10.33
N GLU A 54 8.56 -20.54 11.12
CA GLU A 54 8.45 -19.87 12.42
C GLU A 54 7.99 -18.40 12.27
N GLU A 55 8.55 -17.67 11.30
CA GLU A 55 8.15 -16.30 11.01
C GLU A 55 6.71 -16.20 10.49
N LYS A 56 6.24 -17.19 9.70
CA LYS A 56 4.84 -17.28 9.26
C LYS A 56 3.89 -17.46 10.42
N GLU A 57 4.25 -18.25 11.42
CA GLU A 57 3.43 -18.39 12.64
C GLU A 57 3.40 -17.10 13.46
N VAL A 58 4.54 -16.40 13.60
CA VAL A 58 4.60 -15.06 14.23
C VAL A 58 3.73 -14.08 13.46
N TYR A 59 3.85 -14.05 12.13
CA TYR A 59 3.03 -13.21 11.27
C TYR A 59 1.53 -13.43 11.51
N LYS A 60 1.11 -14.68 11.56
CA LYS A 60 -0.29 -15.08 11.84
C LYS A 60 -0.78 -14.53 13.19
N VAL A 61 0.03 -14.65 14.25
CA VAL A 61 -0.29 -14.09 15.57
C VAL A 61 -0.44 -12.56 15.51
N VAL A 62 0.49 -11.88 14.84
CA VAL A 62 0.43 -10.42 14.65
C VAL A 62 -0.79 -10.03 13.84
N PHE A 63 -1.08 -10.71 12.73
CA PHE A 63 -2.26 -10.48 11.91
C PHE A 63 -3.55 -10.51 12.75
N TYR A 64 -3.78 -11.60 13.49
CA TYR A 64 -5.00 -11.73 14.29
C TYR A 64 -5.09 -10.76 15.48
N SER A 65 -3.96 -10.26 15.97
CA SER A 65 -3.94 -9.33 17.11
C SER A 65 -3.99 -7.85 16.69
N ARG A 66 -3.64 -7.53 15.44
CA ARG A 66 -3.47 -6.16 14.98
C ARG A 66 -4.39 -5.76 13.82
N THR A 67 -5.07 -6.71 13.17
CA THR A 67 -5.99 -6.42 12.07
C THR A 67 -7.33 -5.91 12.60
N ALA A 68 -7.94 -4.98 11.85
CA ALA A 68 -9.24 -4.37 12.12
C ALA A 68 -9.37 -3.71 13.52
N THR A 69 -8.28 -3.15 14.01
CA THR A 69 -8.26 -2.45 15.32
C THR A 69 -9.02 -1.13 15.28
N VAL A 70 -9.40 -0.61 16.44
CA VAL A 70 -10.00 0.73 16.58
C VAL A 70 -9.09 1.81 16.01
N THR A 71 -7.76 1.65 16.15
CA THR A 71 -6.78 2.57 15.58
C THR A 71 -6.89 2.60 14.05
N MET A 72 -6.90 1.45 13.38
CA MET A 72 -7.08 1.36 11.92
C MET A 72 -8.38 2.01 11.46
N ILE A 73 -9.49 1.80 12.18
CA ILE A 73 -10.77 2.45 11.86
C ILE A 73 -10.67 3.98 11.99
N ASN A 74 -9.99 4.48 13.02
CA ASN A 74 -9.83 5.92 13.22
C ASN A 74 -8.91 6.55 12.17
N GLU A 75 -7.83 5.87 11.78
CA GLU A 75 -6.98 6.29 10.66
C GLU A 75 -7.79 6.36 9.36
N THR A 76 -8.55 5.31 9.04
CA THR A 76 -9.39 5.29 7.84
C THR A 76 -10.44 6.40 7.81
N LYS A 77 -11.01 6.77 8.94
CA LYS A 77 -11.94 7.92 9.02
C LYS A 77 -11.28 9.24 8.64
N SER A 78 -10.00 9.39 8.96
CA SER A 78 -9.26 10.64 8.76
C SER A 78 -8.53 10.69 7.41
N VAL A 79 -8.47 9.56 6.68
CA VAL A 79 -7.60 9.45 5.49
C VAL A 79 -7.98 10.45 4.40
N LYS A 80 -9.27 10.64 4.11
CA LYS A 80 -9.71 11.61 3.09
C LYS A 80 -9.36 13.04 3.46
N GLU A 81 -9.65 13.45 4.69
CA GLU A 81 -9.30 14.79 5.19
C GLU A 81 -7.79 15.02 5.18
N ASN A 82 -7.00 14.00 5.55
CA ASN A 82 -5.56 14.08 5.51
C ASN A 82 -5.04 14.17 4.07
N ALA A 83 -5.59 13.38 3.14
CA ALA A 83 -5.27 13.45 1.71
C ALA A 83 -5.58 14.83 1.13
N GLU A 84 -6.74 15.42 1.45
CA GLU A 84 -7.05 16.80 1.06
C GLU A 84 -6.05 17.83 1.59
N LYS A 85 -5.63 17.70 2.85
CA LYS A 85 -4.62 18.60 3.45
C LYS A 85 -3.29 18.49 2.70
N VAL A 86 -2.84 17.26 2.42
CA VAL A 86 -1.61 17.03 1.64
C VAL A 86 -1.75 17.58 0.22
N ASN A 87 -2.87 17.34 -0.44
CA ASN A 87 -3.12 17.83 -1.80
C ASN A 87 -3.10 19.37 -1.88
N LYS A 88 -3.64 20.06 -0.87
CA LYS A 88 -3.60 21.54 -0.78
C LYS A 88 -2.18 22.10 -0.58
N MET A 89 -1.25 21.31 -0.09
CA MET A 89 0.16 21.70 0.05
C MET A 89 0.92 21.64 -1.29
N GLY A 90 0.32 21.02 -2.30
CA GLY A 90 0.95 20.80 -3.61
C GLY A 90 1.95 19.66 -3.62
N VAL A 91 2.47 19.37 -4.81
CA VAL A 91 3.45 18.30 -5.00
C VAL A 91 4.84 18.81 -4.63
N PRO A 92 5.62 18.11 -3.79
CA PRO A 92 6.93 18.57 -3.37
C PRO A 92 7.91 18.60 -4.57
N GLN A 93 8.64 19.70 -4.73
CA GLN A 93 9.63 19.87 -5.80
C GLN A 93 11.02 19.39 -5.32
N LEU A 94 11.14 18.08 -5.19
CA LEU A 94 12.34 17.34 -4.78
C LEU A 94 12.52 16.16 -5.74
N PRO A 95 13.75 15.62 -5.90
CA PRO A 95 13.94 14.39 -6.67
C PRO A 95 13.07 13.25 -6.13
N ILE A 96 12.21 12.70 -6.98
CA ILE A 96 11.30 11.59 -6.61
C ILE A 96 11.45 10.45 -7.60
N LEU A 97 11.56 9.23 -7.07
CA LEU A 97 11.45 7.99 -7.82
C LEU A 97 10.27 7.18 -7.29
N LEU A 98 9.30 6.89 -8.16
CA LEU A 98 8.16 6.02 -7.84
C LEU A 98 8.31 4.65 -8.50
N PHE A 99 8.07 3.59 -7.76
CA PHE A 99 7.79 2.27 -8.29
C PHE A 99 6.28 2.06 -8.25
N ILE A 100 5.69 1.65 -9.37
CA ILE A 100 4.23 1.58 -9.55
C ILE A 100 3.87 0.15 -9.97
N SER A 101 3.07 -0.53 -9.16
CA SER A 101 2.60 -1.89 -9.40
C SER A 101 1.54 -1.99 -10.52
N ASP A 102 0.97 -3.17 -10.70
CA ASP A 102 -0.20 -3.37 -11.57
C ASP A 102 -1.54 -3.14 -10.84
N GLY A 103 -1.50 -2.73 -9.56
CA GLY A 103 -2.69 -2.46 -8.75
C GLY A 103 -3.38 -3.70 -8.18
N SER A 104 -2.98 -4.91 -8.55
CA SER A 104 -3.52 -6.12 -7.93
C SER A 104 -3.03 -6.27 -6.47
N GLY A 105 -3.60 -7.22 -5.73
CA GLY A 105 -3.18 -7.46 -4.35
C GLY A 105 -3.84 -6.53 -3.32
N GLY A 106 -5.03 -5.97 -3.63
CA GLY A 106 -5.87 -5.34 -2.62
C GLY A 106 -6.01 -3.83 -2.70
N THR A 107 -5.55 -3.17 -3.78
CA THR A 107 -5.73 -1.72 -3.95
C THR A 107 -7.19 -1.31 -4.21
N GLY A 108 -7.98 -2.20 -4.80
CA GLY A 108 -9.36 -1.94 -5.19
C GLY A 108 -9.51 -1.20 -6.53
N PHE A 109 -8.41 -0.95 -7.24
CA PHE A 109 -8.37 -0.31 -8.55
C PHE A 109 -7.98 -1.30 -9.64
N ASP A 110 -8.39 -1.03 -10.89
CA ASP A 110 -7.84 -1.69 -12.07
C ASP A 110 -6.43 -1.15 -12.40
N LYS A 111 -5.66 -1.91 -13.19
CA LYS A 111 -4.27 -1.59 -13.52
C LYS A 111 -4.10 -0.22 -14.18
N GLU A 112 -5.02 0.14 -15.09
CA GLU A 112 -4.92 1.40 -15.83
C GLU A 112 -5.14 2.58 -14.90
N THR A 113 -6.19 2.54 -14.09
CA THR A 113 -6.50 3.58 -13.10
C THR A 113 -5.40 3.67 -12.05
N TRP A 114 -4.91 2.53 -11.54
CA TRP A 114 -3.85 2.50 -10.53
C TRP A 114 -2.56 3.17 -11.02
N ARG A 115 -2.13 2.89 -12.25
CA ARG A 115 -0.91 3.47 -12.83
C ARG A 115 -1.06 4.93 -13.23
N LYS A 116 -2.20 5.30 -13.79
CA LYS A 116 -2.45 6.65 -14.29
C LYS A 116 -2.30 7.71 -13.19
N ILE A 117 -2.88 7.49 -12.03
CA ILE A 117 -2.95 8.48 -10.94
C ILE A 117 -1.54 8.89 -10.44
N PRO A 118 -0.62 7.98 -10.07
CA PRO A 118 0.72 8.38 -9.63
C PRO A 118 1.60 8.90 -10.78
N ILE A 119 1.36 8.48 -12.04
CA ILE A 119 2.05 9.05 -13.20
C ILE A 119 1.65 10.52 -13.39
N GLU A 120 0.35 10.83 -13.29
CA GLU A 120 -0.12 12.22 -13.33
C GLU A 120 0.40 13.04 -12.14
N TYR A 121 0.52 12.45 -10.97
CA TYR A 121 1.11 13.11 -9.81
C TYR A 121 2.59 13.41 -10.02
N ILE A 122 3.40 12.43 -10.43
CA ILE A 122 4.85 12.59 -10.61
C ILE A 122 5.20 13.50 -11.79
N SER A 123 4.33 13.62 -12.80
CA SER A 123 4.54 14.54 -13.94
C SER A 123 4.57 16.02 -13.55
N GLN A 124 4.15 16.35 -12.34
CA GLN A 124 4.20 17.71 -11.77
C GLN A 124 5.52 18.01 -11.06
N VAL A 125 6.45 17.05 -11.00
CA VAL A 125 7.74 17.17 -10.32
C VAL A 125 8.84 17.31 -11.36
N ASP A 126 9.67 18.37 -11.29
CA ASP A 126 10.72 18.64 -12.27
C ASP A 126 11.73 17.48 -12.41
N ASP A 127 12.16 16.88 -11.28
CA ASP A 127 13.01 15.67 -11.25
C ASP A 127 12.21 14.46 -10.73
N GLY A 128 11.07 14.24 -11.39
CA GLY A 128 10.19 13.10 -11.13
C GLY A 128 10.48 11.95 -12.08
N LYS A 129 10.68 10.75 -11.54
CA LYS A 129 10.89 9.51 -12.29
C LYS A 129 9.97 8.43 -11.78
N TYR A 130 9.55 7.51 -12.65
CA TYR A 130 8.80 6.34 -12.24
C TYR A 130 9.23 5.09 -13.00
N ILE A 131 8.98 3.94 -12.40
CA ILE A 131 9.20 2.60 -12.97
C ILE A 131 7.94 1.79 -12.74
N GLU A 132 7.36 1.30 -13.81
CA GLU A 132 6.23 0.37 -13.76
C GLU A 132 6.73 -1.05 -13.52
N LEU A 133 6.11 -1.74 -12.57
CA LEU A 133 6.37 -3.12 -12.24
C LEU A 133 5.11 -3.97 -12.52
N ASP A 134 5.29 -5.11 -13.17
CA ASP A 134 4.18 -6.05 -13.45
C ASP A 134 4.03 -7.05 -12.29
N CYS A 135 3.75 -6.53 -11.10
CA CYS A 135 3.55 -7.31 -9.88
C CYS A 135 2.49 -6.64 -8.99
N PRO A 136 1.96 -7.36 -7.97
CA PRO A 136 0.99 -6.82 -7.03
C PRO A 136 1.52 -5.67 -6.17
N HIS A 137 0.60 -5.01 -5.44
CA HIS A 137 0.82 -3.80 -4.65
C HIS A 137 2.03 -3.84 -3.69
N TYR A 138 2.31 -4.97 -3.07
CA TYR A 138 3.50 -5.12 -2.22
C TYR A 138 4.76 -5.41 -3.03
N VAL A 139 5.14 -4.46 -3.91
CA VAL A 139 6.23 -4.58 -4.89
C VAL A 139 7.55 -5.11 -4.31
N HIS A 140 7.83 -4.81 -3.04
CA HIS A 140 9.05 -5.26 -2.35
C HIS A 140 9.07 -6.77 -2.05
N ASP A 141 7.92 -7.45 -2.07
CA ASP A 141 7.85 -8.91 -1.90
C ASP A 141 8.19 -9.65 -3.20
N TYR A 142 8.11 -8.95 -4.35
CA TYR A 142 8.29 -9.55 -5.68
C TYR A 142 9.54 -9.06 -6.41
N GLU A 143 9.82 -7.75 -6.36
CA GLU A 143 10.78 -7.07 -7.21
C GLU A 143 11.90 -6.38 -6.42
N TYR A 144 12.25 -6.89 -5.23
CA TYR A 144 13.22 -6.25 -4.32
C TYR A 144 14.60 -6.07 -4.94
N GLU A 145 15.05 -6.95 -5.82
CA GLU A 145 16.34 -6.85 -6.52
C GLU A 145 16.32 -5.69 -7.51
N THR A 146 15.33 -5.66 -8.41
CA THR A 146 15.09 -4.57 -9.36
C THR A 146 14.97 -3.23 -8.65
N ILE A 147 14.17 -3.16 -7.59
CA ILE A 147 13.97 -1.95 -6.78
C ILE A 147 15.32 -1.48 -6.20
N SER A 148 16.09 -2.39 -5.60
CA SER A 148 17.38 -2.06 -4.98
C SER A 148 18.40 -1.52 -5.98
N GLU A 149 18.44 -2.10 -7.19
CA GLU A 149 19.32 -1.64 -8.27
C GLU A 149 18.93 -0.23 -8.72
N ARG A 150 17.66 0.00 -9.05
CA ARG A 150 17.16 1.29 -9.52
C ARG A 150 17.29 2.40 -8.47
N ILE A 151 17.13 2.08 -7.20
CA ILE A 151 17.38 3.04 -6.11
C ILE A 151 18.85 3.47 -6.09
N ARG A 152 19.80 2.53 -6.23
CA ARG A 152 21.23 2.88 -6.27
C ARG A 152 21.57 3.76 -7.45
N GLU A 153 21.03 3.45 -8.64
CA GLU A 153 21.21 4.27 -9.85
C GLU A 153 20.66 5.69 -9.63
N PHE A 154 19.44 5.80 -9.10
CA PHE A 154 18.80 7.08 -8.82
C PHE A 154 19.62 7.92 -7.83
N LEU A 155 20.06 7.35 -6.73
CA LEU A 155 20.87 8.06 -5.72
C LEU A 155 22.25 8.48 -6.25
N SER A 156 22.82 7.71 -7.17
CA SER A 156 24.11 8.02 -7.78
C SER A 156 24.02 9.14 -8.83
N SER A 157 22.80 9.46 -9.29
CA SER A 157 22.56 10.51 -10.30
C SER A 157 22.16 11.85 -9.69
N GLN A 158 22.07 11.94 -8.35
CA GLN A 158 21.75 13.17 -7.61
C GLN A 158 23.02 13.88 -7.15
#